data_011b62da0212df0973fb6c5dc2220e87
#
_entry.id   011b62da0212df0973fb6c5dc2220e87
#
_cell.length_a   1.000
_cell.length_b   1.000
_cell.length_c   1.000
_cell.angle_alpha   90.00
_cell.angle_beta   90.00
_cell.angle_gamma   90.00
#
_symmetry.space_group_name_H-M   'P 1'
#
loop_
_entity.id
_entity.type
_entity.pdbx_description
1 polymer ?
#
loop_
_entity_poly.entity_id
_entity_poly.type
_entity_poly.pdbx_seq_one_letter_code
_entity_poly.pdbx_strand_id
1 'polypeptide(L)'
;METALRETEEEVGLSRNLVEIIASLPTHKTATGFIIKPYIGIISQPFEETLRFGEVDEIFTVPFAHILNGENFSIQTRKWNGTQRKYYVIPYGPFYVWGATARILLNLSQALSR
;
A
#
# COMPACT_ATOMS: atom_id res chain seq x y z
N MET A 1 2.51 0.50 14.96
CA MET A 1 2.60 -0.91 14.57
C MET A 1 1.38 -1.72 15.02
N GLU A 2 0.99 -1.62 16.29
CA GLU A 2 -0.19 -2.30 16.80
C GLU A 2 -1.46 -1.97 16.02
N THR A 3 -1.65 -0.68 15.70
CA THR A 3 -2.82 -0.23 14.94
C THR A 3 -2.87 -0.89 13.56
N ALA A 4 -1.73 -0.93 12.85
CA ALA A 4 -1.68 -1.53 11.52
C ALA A 4 -2.01 -3.03 11.55
N LEU A 5 -1.48 -3.76 12.52
CA LEU A 5 -1.75 -5.19 12.66
C LEU A 5 -3.20 -5.46 13.03
N ARG A 6 -3.75 -4.65 13.95
CA ARG A 6 -5.14 -4.79 14.36
C ARG A 6 -6.10 -4.53 13.21
N GLU A 7 -5.91 -3.44 12.47
CA GLU A 7 -6.80 -3.10 11.35
C GLU A 7 -6.71 -4.13 10.22
N THR A 8 -5.51 -4.64 9.94
CA THR A 8 -5.35 -5.69 8.93
C THR A 8 -6.11 -6.94 9.33
N GLU A 9 -6.03 -7.35 10.59
CA GLU A 9 -6.78 -8.50 11.08
C GLU A 9 -8.29 -8.28 10.99
N GLU A 10 -8.76 -7.09 11.37
CA GLU A 10 -10.18 -6.74 11.32
C GLU A 10 -10.70 -6.64 9.90
N GLU A 11 -9.94 -6.06 8.99
CA GLU A 11 -10.41 -5.78 7.63
C GLU A 11 -10.34 -6.97 6.68
N VAL A 12 -9.31 -7.79 6.79
CA VAL A 12 -9.06 -8.87 5.82
C VAL A 12 -8.88 -10.24 6.44
N GLY A 13 -8.95 -10.34 7.76
CA GLY A 13 -8.86 -11.63 8.45
C GLY A 13 -7.46 -12.18 8.61
N LEU A 14 -6.43 -11.37 8.38
CA LEU A 14 -5.06 -11.81 8.56
C LEU A 14 -4.67 -11.72 10.04
N SER A 15 -4.45 -12.89 10.67
CA SER A 15 -4.01 -12.94 12.06
C SER A 15 -2.63 -12.31 12.21
N ARG A 16 -2.47 -11.48 13.24
CA ARG A 16 -1.17 -10.84 13.52
C ARG A 16 -0.06 -11.87 13.78
N ASN A 17 -0.41 -13.07 14.22
CA ASN A 17 0.56 -14.13 14.46
C ASN A 17 1.22 -14.64 13.18
N LEU A 18 0.62 -14.37 12.02
CA LEU A 18 1.15 -14.77 10.71
C LEU A 18 2.02 -13.70 10.08
N VAL A 19 2.13 -12.52 10.70
CA VAL A 19 2.87 -11.38 10.14
C VAL A 19 4.14 -11.15 10.93
N GLU A 20 5.28 -11.20 10.24
CA GLU A 20 6.57 -10.81 10.81
C GLU A 20 6.93 -9.43 10.29
N ILE A 21 7.00 -8.44 11.19
CA ILE A 21 7.41 -7.09 10.82
C ILE A 21 8.93 -7.07 10.68
N ILE A 22 9.42 -6.78 9.48
CA ILE A 22 10.86 -6.81 9.18
C ILE A 22 11.48 -5.44 9.04
N ALA A 23 10.69 -4.42 8.77
CA ALA A 23 11.22 -3.08 8.54
C ALA A 23 10.13 -2.03 8.67
N SER A 24 10.54 -0.79 8.82
CA SER A 24 9.66 0.37 8.68
C SER A 24 10.23 1.31 7.64
N LEU A 25 9.36 2.07 6.99
CA LEU A 25 9.75 3.08 6.02
C LEU A 25 9.63 4.47 6.65
N PRO A 26 10.28 5.49 6.05
CA PRO A 26 10.14 6.86 6.54
C PRO A 26 8.68 7.28 6.57
N THR A 27 8.33 8.10 7.55
CA THR A 27 6.99 8.65 7.69
C THR A 27 6.58 9.43 6.45
N HIS A 28 5.36 9.19 5.98
CA HIS A 28 4.79 9.85 4.82
C HIS A 28 3.66 10.78 5.27
N LYS A 29 3.73 12.05 4.84
CA LYS A 29 2.67 13.02 5.08
C LYS A 29 1.79 13.12 3.84
N THR A 30 0.49 12.87 3.99
CA THR A 30 -0.44 12.96 2.88
C THR A 30 -0.81 14.42 2.58
N ALA A 31 -1.35 14.64 1.38
CA ALA A 31 -1.81 15.98 0.97
C ALA A 31 -2.92 16.53 1.88
N THR A 32 -3.67 15.66 2.54
CA THR A 32 -4.76 16.05 3.45
C THR A 32 -4.31 16.22 4.90
N GLY A 33 -3.01 16.08 5.18
CA GLY A 33 -2.43 16.34 6.49
C GLY A 33 -2.30 15.12 7.40
N PHE A 34 -2.66 13.93 6.94
CA PHE A 34 -2.42 12.71 7.70
C PHE A 34 -0.96 12.31 7.68
N ILE A 35 -0.50 11.71 8.76
CA ILE A 35 0.86 11.18 8.88
C ILE A 35 0.76 9.66 8.90
N ILE A 36 1.46 9.01 7.96
CA ILE A 36 1.46 7.55 7.83
C ILE A 36 2.86 7.05 8.18
N LYS A 37 2.92 6.07 9.08
CA LYS A 37 4.15 5.32 9.37
C LYS A 37 4.04 3.95 8.72
N PRO A 38 4.69 3.71 7.57
CA PRO A 38 4.61 2.43 6.89
C PRO A 38 5.48 1.37 7.55
N TYR A 39 4.98 0.14 7.57
CA TYR A 39 5.72 -1.05 8.03
C TYR A 39 5.68 -2.11 6.96
N ILE A 40 6.76 -2.89 6.85
CA ILE A 40 6.82 -4.03 5.95
C ILE A 40 6.70 -5.30 6.78
N GLY A 41 5.69 -6.09 6.46
CA GLY A 41 5.48 -7.38 7.09
C GLY A 41 5.58 -8.50 6.07
N ILE A 42 6.09 -9.65 6.50
CA ILE A 42 6.13 -10.86 5.70
C ILE A 42 5.11 -11.84 6.24
N ILE A 43 4.34 -12.42 5.32
CA ILE A 43 3.37 -13.47 5.61
C ILE A 43 3.98 -14.77 5.07
N SER A 44 4.32 -15.70 5.97
CA SER A 44 5.01 -16.94 5.61
C SER A 44 4.07 -18.12 5.41
N GLN A 45 2.78 -17.96 5.71
CA GLN A 45 1.79 -19.03 5.60
C GLN A 45 0.54 -18.52 4.89
N PRO A 46 -0.14 -19.37 4.11
CA PRO A 46 -1.43 -19.00 3.54
C PRO A 46 -2.44 -18.66 4.64
N PHE A 47 -3.31 -17.71 4.36
CA PHE A 47 -4.42 -17.39 5.26
C PHE A 47 -5.70 -17.27 4.45
N GLU A 48 -6.83 -17.52 5.12
CA GLU A 48 -8.14 -17.37 4.52
C GLU A 48 -8.59 -15.92 4.65
N GLU A 49 -8.84 -15.28 3.51
CA GLU A 49 -9.28 -13.90 3.48
C GLU A 49 -10.73 -13.78 3.93
N THR A 50 -10.97 -12.87 4.87
CA THR A 50 -12.32 -12.54 5.32
C THR A 50 -12.49 -11.04 5.22
N LEU A 51 -13.31 -10.58 4.26
CA LEU A 51 -13.53 -9.17 4.02
C LEU A 51 -14.55 -8.61 5.00
N ARG A 52 -14.23 -7.47 5.60
CA ARG A 52 -15.18 -6.77 6.45
C ARG A 52 -16.19 -6.04 5.59
N PHE A 53 -17.46 -6.37 5.77
CA PHE A 53 -18.55 -5.76 5.00
C PHE A 53 -18.56 -4.23 5.15
N GLY A 54 -18.60 -3.55 4.01
CA GLY A 54 -18.66 -2.08 3.97
C GLY A 54 -17.31 -1.38 4.06
N GLU A 55 -16.23 -2.06 4.41
CA GLU A 55 -14.90 -1.47 4.49
C GLU A 55 -13.96 -1.99 3.40
N VAL A 56 -14.09 -3.27 3.05
CA VAL A 56 -13.25 -3.90 2.03
C VAL A 56 -14.14 -4.62 1.04
N ASP A 57 -14.13 -4.18 -0.21
CA ASP A 57 -14.92 -4.80 -1.28
C ASP A 57 -14.15 -5.94 -1.94
N GLU A 58 -12.84 -5.81 -2.06
CA GLU A 58 -12.02 -6.74 -2.81
C GLU A 58 -10.59 -6.72 -2.32
N ILE A 59 -9.93 -7.88 -2.37
CA ILE A 59 -8.49 -8.01 -2.11
C ILE A 59 -7.83 -8.50 -3.39
N PHE A 60 -6.71 -7.90 -3.74
CA PHE A 60 -5.87 -8.38 -4.83
C PHE A 60 -4.41 -8.35 -4.42
N THR A 61 -3.59 -9.14 -5.10
CA THR A 61 -2.16 -9.17 -4.88
C THR A 61 -1.44 -8.69 -6.13
N VAL A 62 -0.28 -8.09 -5.92
CA VAL A 62 0.58 -7.62 -7.01
C VAL A 62 1.95 -8.26 -6.85
N PRO A 63 2.53 -8.85 -7.91
CA PRO A 63 3.87 -9.41 -7.81
C PRO A 63 4.87 -8.36 -7.33
N PHE A 64 5.72 -8.73 -6.40
CA PHE A 64 6.71 -7.81 -5.85
C PHE A 64 7.64 -7.27 -6.94
N ALA A 65 8.01 -8.10 -7.90
CA ALA A 65 8.83 -7.67 -9.04
C ALA A 65 8.19 -6.55 -9.86
N HIS A 66 6.85 -6.56 -9.97
CA HIS A 66 6.13 -5.50 -10.68
C HIS A 66 6.27 -4.15 -9.93
N ILE A 67 6.22 -4.19 -8.62
CA ILE A 67 6.38 -2.99 -7.78
C ILE A 67 7.82 -2.48 -7.81
N LEU A 68 8.80 -3.38 -7.89
CA LEU A 68 10.22 -2.98 -7.92
C LEU A 68 10.65 -2.34 -9.23
N ASN A 69 9.89 -2.54 -10.31
CA ASN A 69 10.21 -1.95 -11.60
C ASN A 69 9.63 -0.53 -11.67
N GLY A 70 10.50 0.47 -11.63
CA GLY A 70 10.09 1.89 -11.67
C GLY A 70 9.34 2.27 -12.93
N GLU A 71 9.50 1.53 -14.03
CA GLU A 71 8.77 1.77 -15.27
C GLU A 71 7.27 1.52 -15.17
N ASN A 72 6.84 0.73 -14.17
CA ASN A 72 5.43 0.46 -13.93
C ASN A 72 4.71 1.60 -13.19
N PHE A 73 5.46 2.57 -12.69
CA PHE A 73 4.88 3.75 -12.05
C PHE A 73 4.59 4.82 -13.08
N SER A 74 3.42 5.41 -13.00
CA SER A 74 3.06 6.55 -13.83
C SER A 74 2.55 7.70 -12.97
N ILE A 75 2.57 8.91 -13.54
CA ILE A 75 2.06 10.09 -12.87
C ILE A 75 0.80 10.52 -13.60
N GLN A 76 -0.28 10.68 -12.85
CA GLN A 76 -1.54 11.18 -13.37
C GLN A 76 -1.93 12.47 -12.67
N THR A 77 -2.80 13.23 -13.30
CA THR A 77 -3.25 14.50 -12.78
C THR A 77 -4.74 14.45 -12.50
N ARG A 78 -5.13 14.98 -11.36
CA ARG A 78 -6.54 15.06 -10.98
C ARG A 78 -6.85 16.43 -10.43
N LYS A 79 -8.00 16.98 -10.82
CA LYS A 79 -8.48 18.23 -10.27
C LYS A 79 -9.17 18.00 -8.94
N TRP A 80 -8.72 18.70 -7.91
CA TRP A 80 -9.28 18.59 -6.57
C TRP A 80 -9.32 19.98 -5.93
N ASN A 81 -10.50 20.39 -5.45
CA ASN A 81 -10.72 21.73 -4.89
C ASN A 81 -10.24 22.86 -5.80
N GLY A 82 -10.48 22.73 -7.12
CA GLY A 82 -10.08 23.74 -8.10
C GLY A 82 -8.61 23.74 -8.45
N THR A 83 -7.80 22.88 -7.84
CA THR A 83 -6.35 22.78 -8.09
C THR A 83 -6.02 21.44 -8.71
N GLN A 84 -5.16 21.44 -9.74
CA GLN A 84 -4.67 20.19 -10.30
C GLN A 84 -3.60 19.60 -9.38
N ARG A 85 -3.74 18.32 -9.08
CA ARG A 85 -2.77 17.58 -8.27
C ARG A 85 -2.23 16.39 -9.03
N LYS A 86 -0.93 16.17 -8.92
CA LYS A 86 -0.26 15.01 -9.49
C LYS A 86 -0.20 13.91 -8.45
N TYR A 87 -0.37 12.67 -8.91
CA TYR A 87 -0.25 11.52 -8.04
C TYR A 87 0.31 10.32 -8.80
N TYR A 88 0.96 9.42 -8.07
CA TYR A 88 1.53 8.21 -8.65
C TYR A 88 0.48 7.13 -8.76
N VAL A 89 0.62 6.30 -9.80
CA VAL A 89 -0.26 5.15 -10.06
C VAL A 89 0.60 3.97 -10.49
N ILE A 90 0.25 2.79 -9.98
CA ILE A 90 0.84 1.52 -10.41
C ILE A 90 -0.28 0.68 -10.97
N PRO A 91 -0.44 0.60 -12.31
CA PRO A 91 -1.45 -0.26 -12.92
C PRO A 91 -1.05 -1.74 -12.81
N TYR A 92 -2.03 -2.60 -12.58
CA TYR A 92 -1.81 -4.04 -12.62
C TYR A 92 -3.12 -4.74 -13.03
N GLY A 93 -3.20 -5.20 -14.28
CA GLY A 93 -4.42 -5.79 -14.82
C GLY A 93 -5.59 -4.82 -14.74
N PRO A 94 -6.76 -5.25 -14.22
CA PRO A 94 -7.90 -4.36 -14.03
C PRO A 94 -7.79 -3.49 -12.79
N PHE A 95 -6.73 -3.67 -11.99
CA PHE A 95 -6.52 -2.94 -10.74
C PHE A 95 -5.47 -1.86 -10.91
N TYR A 96 -5.42 -0.95 -9.96
CA TYR A 96 -4.33 0.00 -9.85
C TYR A 96 -4.16 0.44 -8.40
N VAL A 97 -2.90 0.67 -8.03
CA VAL A 97 -2.54 1.25 -6.72
C VAL A 97 -2.24 2.72 -6.97
N TRP A 98 -2.75 3.60 -6.14
CA TRP A 98 -2.59 5.03 -6.37
C TRP A 98 -2.45 5.82 -5.08
N GLY A 99 -2.11 7.10 -5.22
CA GLY A 99 -2.05 8.03 -4.12
C GLY A 99 -0.91 7.75 -3.14
N ALA A 100 -1.20 7.89 -1.85
CA ALA A 100 -0.21 7.73 -0.79
C ALA A 100 0.46 6.33 -0.82
N THR A 101 -0.32 5.29 -1.05
CA THR A 101 0.20 3.92 -1.12
C THR A 101 1.20 3.78 -2.26
N ALA A 102 0.87 4.28 -3.46
CA ALA A 102 1.78 4.23 -4.60
C ALA A 102 3.07 5.02 -4.32
N ARG A 103 2.98 6.16 -3.67
CA ARG A 103 4.16 6.95 -3.30
C ARG A 103 5.06 6.21 -2.32
N ILE A 104 4.46 5.56 -1.33
CA ILE A 104 5.21 4.75 -0.36
C ILE A 104 5.92 3.60 -1.06
N LEU A 105 5.24 2.92 -1.98
CA LEU A 105 5.84 1.82 -2.74
C LEU A 105 6.93 2.30 -3.69
N LEU A 106 6.79 3.49 -4.26
CA LEU A 106 7.86 4.09 -5.08
C LEU A 106 9.12 4.33 -4.23
N ASN A 107 8.96 4.86 -3.03
CA ASN A 107 10.09 5.08 -2.12
C ASN A 107 10.78 3.75 -1.78
N LEU A 108 10.01 2.70 -1.55
CA LEU A 108 10.54 1.36 -1.32
C LEU A 108 11.31 0.84 -2.54
N SER A 109 10.74 0.96 -3.72
CA SER A 109 11.37 0.54 -4.97
C SER A 109 12.71 1.24 -5.18
N GLN A 110 12.76 2.55 -4.97
CA GLN A 110 13.97 3.33 -5.10
C GLN A 110 15.04 2.94 -4.07
N ALA A 111 14.63 2.66 -2.84
CA ALA A 111 15.55 2.23 -1.79
C ALA A 111 16.18 0.87 -2.11
N LEU A 112 15.42 -0.05 -2.68
CA LEU A 112 15.88 -1.40 -2.98
C LEU A 112 16.70 -1.49 -4.28
N SER A 113 16.59 -0.50 -5.14
CA SER A 113 17.35 -0.49 -6.41
C SER A 113 18.72 0.15 -6.30
N ARG A 114 19.12 0.55 -5.12
CA ARG A 114 20.45 1.14 -4.86
C ARG A 114 21.51 0.07 -4.71
#